data_4b08dadc3424aba238ab52acfa84c51e
#
_entry.id   4b08dadc3424aba238ab52acfa84c51e
#
_cell.length_a   1.000
_cell.length_b   1.000
_cell.length_c   1.000
_cell.angle_alpha   90.00
_cell.angle_beta   90.00
_cell.angle_gamma   90.00
#
_symmetry.space_group_name_H-M   'P 1'
#
loop_
_entity.id
_entity.type
_entity.pdbx_description
1 polymer ?
#
loop_
_entity_poly.entity_id
_entity_poly.type
_entity_poly.pdbx_seq_one_letter_code
_entity_poly.pdbx_strand_id
1 'polypeptide(L)'
;MHPVSIVIPTLNEAEAIGAVIREIPPAYAADVVVADSGSTDGTQDVARAAGARVIEAGRGYGRACALGAAAADPASRVIVYLDGDGADRGDLIDRIAGPVLAGRHDLVLASRTLGSREPGSMLWHQVLAGRLAGLGIGLRYGVRYTDMCAYRAIDRAVLRALALREPTYGWNIEMQMQAARAGLRIREVPMPYRRRLGGSSKVAGSLGGTMRAAARIGATYLRVAAGSERRA
;
A
#
# COMPACT_ATOMS: atom_id res chain seq x y z
N MET A 1 13.53 -6.65 19.76
CA MET A 1 12.99 -5.47 19.05
C MET A 1 12.62 -5.92 17.66
N HIS A 2 11.38 -5.75 17.26
CA HIS A 2 10.90 -6.11 15.93
C HIS A 2 11.07 -4.90 15.00
N PRO A 3 11.95 -4.97 14.01
CA PRO A 3 12.29 -3.80 13.21
C PRO A 3 11.21 -3.43 12.17
N VAL A 4 10.15 -4.26 12.02
CA VAL A 4 9.11 -4.11 11.01
C VAL A 4 7.74 -4.20 11.64
N SER A 5 6.84 -3.27 11.28
CA SER A 5 5.40 -3.40 11.48
C SER A 5 4.70 -3.52 10.13
N ILE A 6 3.71 -4.38 10.05
CA ILE A 6 2.90 -4.60 8.85
C ILE A 6 1.52 -3.98 9.07
N VAL A 7 1.11 -3.13 8.15
CA VAL A 7 -0.20 -2.46 8.17
C VAL A 7 -1.06 -3.03 7.04
N ILE A 8 -2.21 -3.58 7.39
CA ILE A 8 -3.16 -4.16 6.46
C ILE A 8 -4.47 -3.36 6.54
N PRO A 9 -4.73 -2.43 5.61
CA PRO A 9 -6.02 -1.77 5.53
C PRO A 9 -7.08 -2.75 5.04
N THR A 10 -8.23 -2.83 5.73
CA THR A 10 -9.31 -3.77 5.41
C THR A 10 -10.67 -3.09 5.31
N LEU A 11 -11.52 -3.66 4.46
CA LEU A 11 -12.95 -3.43 4.42
C LEU A 11 -13.66 -4.64 3.82
N ASN A 12 -14.33 -5.45 4.65
CA ASN A 12 -15.00 -6.68 4.25
C ASN A 12 -14.06 -7.64 3.49
N GLU A 13 -13.08 -8.19 4.20
CA GLU A 13 -12.08 -9.14 3.71
C GLU A 13 -12.02 -10.42 4.60
N ALA A 14 -13.14 -10.80 5.26
CA ALA A 14 -13.19 -11.96 6.16
C ALA A 14 -12.73 -13.26 5.51
N GLU A 15 -13.02 -13.46 4.21
CA GLU A 15 -12.63 -14.66 3.46
C GLU A 15 -11.11 -14.77 3.25
N ALA A 16 -10.39 -13.67 3.20
CA ALA A 16 -8.97 -13.62 2.82
C ALA A 16 -8.03 -13.31 3.98
N ILE A 17 -8.44 -12.39 4.90
CA ILE A 17 -7.52 -11.77 5.86
C ILE A 17 -6.78 -12.78 6.74
N GLY A 18 -7.43 -13.87 7.16
CA GLY A 18 -6.79 -14.90 7.96
C GLY A 18 -5.66 -15.62 7.23
N ALA A 19 -5.83 -15.89 5.93
CA ALA A 19 -4.79 -16.47 5.09
C ALA A 19 -3.64 -15.48 4.84
N VAL A 20 -3.96 -14.23 4.59
CA VAL A 20 -2.97 -13.14 4.40
C VAL A 20 -2.05 -13.02 5.62
N ILE A 21 -2.61 -13.01 6.83
CA ILE A 21 -1.80 -12.89 8.06
C ILE A 21 -0.93 -14.13 8.27
N ARG A 22 -1.46 -15.34 8.06
CA ARG A 22 -0.70 -16.58 8.20
C ARG A 22 0.40 -16.77 7.15
N GLU A 23 0.29 -16.14 5.99
CA GLU A 23 1.31 -16.18 4.95
C GLU A 23 2.56 -15.34 5.29
N ILE A 24 2.44 -14.39 6.21
CA ILE A 24 3.57 -13.55 6.64
C ILE A 24 4.57 -14.43 7.40
N PRO A 25 5.87 -14.45 6.98
CA PRO A 25 6.87 -15.25 7.68
C PRO A 25 7.00 -14.84 9.15
N PRO A 26 7.21 -15.79 10.09
CA PRO A 26 7.28 -15.50 11.52
C PRO A 26 8.28 -14.41 11.91
N ALA A 27 9.37 -14.28 11.16
CA ALA A 27 10.38 -13.25 11.38
C ALA A 27 9.83 -11.80 11.20
N TYR A 28 8.70 -11.64 10.52
CA TYR A 28 8.04 -10.35 10.26
C TYR A 28 6.68 -10.23 10.95
N ALA A 29 6.12 -11.32 11.47
CA ALA A 29 4.74 -11.38 11.98
C ALA A 29 4.56 -10.82 13.39
N ALA A 30 5.60 -10.27 14.02
CA ALA A 30 5.54 -9.84 15.41
C ALA A 30 4.67 -8.60 15.66
N ASP A 31 4.52 -7.72 14.68
CA ASP A 31 3.59 -6.59 14.76
C ASP A 31 2.81 -6.44 13.45
N VAL A 32 1.65 -7.09 13.40
CA VAL A 32 0.68 -6.98 12.32
C VAL A 32 -0.51 -6.17 12.80
N VAL A 33 -0.75 -5.03 12.18
CA VAL A 33 -1.85 -4.10 12.48
C VAL A 33 -2.86 -4.15 11.34
N VAL A 34 -4.04 -4.67 11.61
CA VAL A 34 -5.19 -4.60 10.70
C VAL A 34 -5.95 -3.30 11.00
N ALA A 35 -5.95 -2.39 10.04
CA ALA A 35 -6.64 -1.09 10.14
C ALA A 35 -7.99 -1.21 9.41
N ASP A 36 -9.04 -1.48 10.18
CA ASP A 36 -10.36 -1.79 9.65
C ASP A 36 -11.20 -0.53 9.37
N SER A 37 -11.77 -0.48 8.17
CA SER A 37 -12.57 0.66 7.70
C SER A 37 -14.08 0.52 7.96
N GLY A 38 -14.46 -0.25 8.97
CA GLY A 38 -15.86 -0.52 9.35
C GLY A 38 -16.43 -1.72 8.61
N SER A 39 -15.73 -2.85 8.65
CA SER A 39 -16.21 -4.13 8.14
C SER A 39 -17.43 -4.66 8.91
N THR A 40 -18.33 -5.34 8.20
CA THR A 40 -19.57 -5.91 8.75
C THR A 40 -19.67 -7.41 8.54
N ASP A 41 -18.62 -8.04 8.00
CA ASP A 41 -18.59 -9.45 7.59
C ASP A 41 -17.79 -10.36 8.54
N GLY A 42 -17.32 -9.84 9.70
CA GLY A 42 -16.48 -10.59 10.63
C GLY A 42 -14.98 -10.48 10.37
N THR A 43 -14.54 -9.63 9.43
CA THR A 43 -13.11 -9.39 9.13
C THR A 43 -12.27 -9.18 10.39
N GLN A 44 -12.75 -8.35 11.33
CA GLN A 44 -12.02 -8.01 12.55
C GLN A 44 -11.75 -9.23 13.44
N ASP A 45 -12.75 -10.11 13.59
CA ASP A 45 -12.63 -11.30 14.43
C ASP A 45 -11.71 -12.34 13.82
N VAL A 46 -11.80 -12.53 12.49
CA VAL A 46 -10.87 -13.40 11.75
C VAL A 46 -9.42 -12.88 11.87
N ALA A 47 -9.22 -11.56 11.77
CA ALA A 47 -7.90 -10.96 11.92
C ALA A 47 -7.31 -11.15 13.32
N ARG A 48 -8.11 -10.93 14.37
CA ARG A 48 -7.70 -11.16 15.76
C ARG A 48 -7.36 -12.63 16.02
N ALA A 49 -8.20 -13.55 15.52
CA ALA A 49 -7.95 -14.99 15.63
C ALA A 49 -6.68 -15.44 14.89
N ALA A 50 -6.27 -14.71 13.85
CA ALA A 50 -5.01 -14.94 13.15
C ALA A 50 -3.79 -14.28 13.80
N GLY A 51 -3.95 -13.58 14.95
CA GLY A 51 -2.86 -12.99 15.74
C GLY A 51 -2.58 -11.51 15.42
N ALA A 52 -3.38 -10.84 14.60
CA ALA A 52 -3.19 -9.42 14.34
C ALA A 52 -3.82 -8.52 15.41
N ARG A 53 -3.23 -7.37 15.65
CA ARG A 53 -3.88 -6.25 16.36
C ARG A 53 -4.84 -5.55 15.42
N VAL A 54 -6.06 -5.33 15.84
CA VAL A 54 -7.09 -4.67 15.03
C VAL A 54 -7.38 -3.28 15.60
N ILE A 55 -7.35 -2.27 14.73
CA ILE A 55 -7.79 -0.91 15.05
C ILE A 55 -8.96 -0.49 14.16
N GLU A 56 -9.84 0.32 14.67
CA GLU A 56 -10.92 0.95 13.91
C GLU A 56 -10.40 2.24 13.26
N ALA A 57 -10.27 2.21 11.94
CA ALA A 57 -9.75 3.34 11.18
C ALA A 57 -10.85 4.25 10.62
N GLY A 58 -12.09 3.76 10.55
CA GLY A 58 -13.16 4.43 9.83
C GLY A 58 -12.93 4.46 8.32
N ARG A 59 -13.90 4.97 7.57
CA ARG A 59 -13.86 4.90 6.09
C ARG A 59 -12.71 5.69 5.48
N GLY A 60 -12.01 5.06 4.55
CA GLY A 60 -10.96 5.65 3.71
C GLY A 60 -9.65 4.87 3.74
N TYR A 61 -9.22 4.41 2.57
CA TYR A 61 -8.00 3.60 2.41
C TYR A 61 -6.76 4.31 2.99
N GLY A 62 -6.52 5.56 2.57
CA GLY A 62 -5.38 6.34 3.07
C GLY A 62 -5.46 6.63 4.57
N ARG A 63 -6.68 6.84 5.10
CA ARG A 63 -6.90 7.00 6.54
C ARG A 63 -6.54 5.72 7.30
N ALA A 64 -6.94 4.55 6.79
CA ALA A 64 -6.58 3.26 7.38
C ALA A 64 -5.06 3.05 7.35
N CYS A 65 -4.39 3.36 6.24
CA CYS A 65 -2.93 3.30 6.15
C CYS A 65 -2.26 4.23 7.17
N ALA A 66 -2.71 5.47 7.30
CA ALA A 66 -2.13 6.46 8.22
C ALA A 66 -2.31 6.05 9.69
N LEU A 67 -3.52 5.66 10.08
CA LEU A 67 -3.82 5.24 11.45
C LEU A 67 -3.14 3.91 11.80
N GLY A 68 -3.06 2.96 10.85
CA GLY A 68 -2.31 1.72 11.02
C GLY A 68 -0.83 1.98 11.29
N ALA A 69 -0.20 2.86 10.52
CA ALA A 69 1.19 3.25 10.75
C ALA A 69 1.41 4.01 12.05
N ALA A 70 0.43 4.80 12.49
CA ALA A 70 0.48 5.48 13.79
C ALA A 70 0.39 4.49 14.97
N ALA A 71 -0.43 3.42 14.80
CA ALA A 71 -0.61 2.36 15.78
C ALA A 71 0.51 1.30 15.78
N ALA A 72 1.41 1.32 14.79
CA ALA A 72 2.55 0.40 14.68
C ALA A 72 3.48 0.49 15.90
N ASP A 73 4.15 -0.62 16.23
CA ASP A 73 5.12 -0.66 17.34
C ASP A 73 6.10 0.53 17.24
N PRO A 74 6.21 1.36 18.29
CA PRO A 74 7.14 2.50 18.31
C PRO A 74 8.59 2.12 18.01
N ALA A 75 9.00 0.89 18.32
CA ALA A 75 10.34 0.37 18.05
C ALA A 75 10.56 -0.05 16.59
N SER A 76 9.50 -0.16 15.79
CA SER A 76 9.63 -0.52 14.37
C SER A 76 10.25 0.61 13.56
N ARG A 77 11.28 0.27 12.81
CA ARG A 77 11.97 1.17 11.88
C ARG A 77 11.29 1.21 10.51
N VAL A 78 10.70 0.10 10.08
CA VAL A 78 10.10 -0.04 8.75
C VAL A 78 8.61 -0.30 8.87
N ILE A 79 7.82 0.40 8.08
CA ILE A 79 6.39 0.14 7.88
C ILE A 79 6.22 -0.57 6.53
N VAL A 80 5.54 -1.70 6.56
CA VAL A 80 5.12 -2.41 5.35
C VAL A 80 3.61 -2.30 5.22
N TYR A 81 3.13 -1.89 4.05
CA TYR A 81 1.72 -1.94 3.68
C TYR A 81 1.47 -3.17 2.83
N LEU A 82 0.41 -3.90 3.11
CA LEU A 82 -0.03 -5.13 2.44
C LEU A 82 -1.56 -5.12 2.35
N ASP A 83 -2.12 -5.39 1.17
CA ASP A 83 -3.58 -5.46 1.03
C ASP A 83 -4.16 -6.73 1.67
N GLY A 84 -5.37 -6.64 2.23
CA GLY A 84 -6.03 -7.73 2.95
C GLY A 84 -6.72 -8.77 2.08
N ASP A 85 -6.66 -8.65 0.76
CA ASP A 85 -7.41 -9.49 -0.20
C ASP A 85 -6.67 -10.76 -0.65
N GLY A 86 -5.42 -10.90 -0.25
CA GLY A 86 -4.57 -12.04 -0.57
C GLY A 86 -4.03 -12.07 -2.00
N ALA A 87 -4.14 -11.00 -2.77
CA ALA A 87 -3.56 -10.94 -4.10
C ALA A 87 -2.03 -10.71 -4.07
N ASP A 88 -1.54 -9.99 -3.08
CA ASP A 88 -0.12 -9.82 -2.83
C ASP A 88 0.47 -11.05 -2.10
N ARG A 89 1.76 -11.31 -2.31
CA ARG A 89 2.50 -12.43 -1.72
C ARG A 89 3.19 -12.00 -0.43
N GLY A 90 2.50 -12.21 0.71
CA GLY A 90 3.02 -11.90 2.04
C GLY A 90 4.31 -12.66 2.41
N ASP A 91 4.48 -13.88 1.89
CA ASP A 91 5.68 -14.70 2.06
C ASP A 91 6.95 -14.12 1.42
N LEU A 92 6.80 -13.19 0.49
CA LEU A 92 7.92 -12.51 -0.18
C LEU A 92 8.26 -11.12 0.41
N ILE A 93 7.79 -10.84 1.62
CA ILE A 93 7.96 -9.53 2.30
C ILE A 93 9.42 -9.10 2.41
N ASP A 94 10.35 -10.04 2.55
CA ASP A 94 11.79 -9.75 2.64
C ASP A 94 12.32 -9.01 1.40
N ARG A 95 11.74 -9.26 0.22
CA ARG A 95 12.15 -8.60 -1.02
C ARG A 95 11.92 -7.10 -1.02
N ILE A 96 10.95 -6.61 -0.22
CA ILE A 96 10.65 -5.17 -0.09
C ILE A 96 11.13 -4.61 1.24
N ALA A 97 10.98 -5.32 2.36
CA ALA A 97 11.41 -4.85 3.67
C ALA A 97 12.94 -4.91 3.83
N GLY A 98 13.58 -5.96 3.35
CA GLY A 98 15.02 -6.18 3.49
C GLY A 98 15.90 -5.03 2.98
N PRO A 99 15.68 -4.48 1.78
CA PRO A 99 16.45 -3.33 1.29
C PRO A 99 16.27 -2.05 2.13
N VAL A 100 15.09 -1.84 2.74
CA VAL A 100 14.83 -0.70 3.63
C VAL A 100 15.51 -0.92 4.97
N LEU A 101 15.37 -2.11 5.55
CA LEU A 101 16.06 -2.51 6.79
C LEU A 101 17.58 -2.35 6.68
N ALA A 102 18.15 -2.73 5.54
CA ALA A 102 19.58 -2.58 5.26
C ALA A 102 20.00 -1.13 5.01
N GLY A 103 19.09 -0.16 5.06
CA GLY A 103 19.37 1.26 4.81
C GLY A 103 19.80 1.58 3.37
N ARG A 104 19.61 0.65 2.41
CA ARG A 104 19.95 0.87 1.01
C ARG A 104 18.92 1.73 0.27
N HIS A 105 17.66 1.65 0.68
CA HIS A 105 16.52 2.37 0.10
C HIS A 105 15.65 2.94 1.20
N ASP A 106 14.96 4.02 0.91
CA ASP A 106 14.03 4.69 1.82
C ASP A 106 12.59 4.21 1.58
N LEU A 107 12.28 3.86 0.32
CA LEU A 107 11.00 3.33 -0.12
C LEU A 107 11.23 2.21 -1.16
N VAL A 108 10.63 1.05 -0.91
CA VAL A 108 10.62 -0.07 -1.87
C VAL A 108 9.16 -0.45 -2.15
N LEU A 109 8.81 -0.54 -3.44
CA LEU A 109 7.47 -0.89 -3.90
C LEU A 109 7.53 -2.20 -4.67
N ALA A 110 6.51 -3.03 -4.49
CA ALA A 110 6.25 -4.12 -5.40
C ALA A 110 5.75 -3.58 -6.75
N SER A 111 6.21 -4.17 -7.84
CA SER A 111 5.64 -3.94 -9.16
C SER A 111 5.04 -5.21 -9.71
N ARG A 112 3.72 -5.19 -9.85
CA ARG A 112 2.93 -6.27 -10.46
C ARG A 112 3.14 -6.31 -11.97
N THR A 113 3.48 -5.17 -12.56
CA THR A 113 3.69 -5.05 -14.01
C THR A 113 5.07 -5.50 -14.46
N LEU A 114 6.06 -5.51 -13.58
CA LEU A 114 7.39 -6.08 -13.79
C LEU A 114 7.46 -7.56 -13.41
N GLY A 115 6.56 -8.01 -12.52
CA GLY A 115 6.47 -9.40 -12.08
C GLY A 115 5.53 -10.25 -12.94
N SER A 116 5.37 -11.51 -12.54
CA SER A 116 4.37 -12.42 -13.12
C SER A 116 2.98 -12.09 -12.56
N ARG A 117 1.95 -12.24 -13.40
CA ARG A 117 0.55 -12.02 -12.99
C ARG A 117 -0.31 -13.19 -13.41
N GLU A 118 -1.16 -13.65 -12.50
CA GLU A 118 -2.20 -14.61 -12.87
C GLU A 118 -3.19 -13.97 -13.84
N PRO A 119 -3.66 -14.71 -14.85
CA PRO A 119 -4.68 -14.21 -15.76
C PRO A 119 -5.92 -13.71 -15.00
N GLY A 120 -6.36 -12.47 -15.28
CA GLY A 120 -7.52 -11.86 -14.63
C GLY A 120 -7.27 -11.25 -13.24
N SER A 121 -6.04 -11.27 -12.71
CA SER A 121 -5.71 -10.62 -11.44
C SER A 121 -5.71 -9.09 -11.52
N MET A 122 -5.46 -8.52 -12.70
CA MET A 122 -5.55 -7.09 -12.97
C MET A 122 -6.31 -6.84 -14.27
N LEU A 123 -7.13 -5.80 -14.28
CA LEU A 123 -7.81 -5.32 -15.48
C LEU A 123 -6.87 -4.43 -16.30
N TRP A 124 -7.01 -4.44 -17.62
CA TRP A 124 -6.12 -3.70 -18.53
C TRP A 124 -6.07 -2.19 -18.23
N HIS A 125 -7.20 -1.59 -17.84
CA HIS A 125 -7.27 -0.17 -17.48
C HIS A 125 -6.52 0.17 -16.18
N GLN A 126 -6.41 -0.77 -15.24
CA GLN A 126 -5.59 -0.58 -14.03
C GLN A 126 -4.09 -0.53 -14.39
N VAL A 127 -3.66 -1.39 -15.31
CA VAL A 127 -2.28 -1.40 -15.82
C VAL A 127 -1.99 -0.09 -16.55
N LEU A 128 -2.92 0.35 -17.42
CA LEU A 128 -2.77 1.61 -18.15
C LEU A 128 -2.72 2.81 -17.19
N ALA A 129 -3.63 2.89 -16.22
CA ALA A 129 -3.65 3.96 -15.23
C ALA A 129 -2.33 4.02 -14.42
N GLY A 130 -1.80 2.87 -14.00
CA GLY A 130 -0.51 2.79 -13.30
C GLY A 130 0.64 3.32 -14.15
N ARG A 131 0.69 2.93 -15.44
CA ARG A 131 1.72 3.40 -16.38
C ARG A 131 1.62 4.90 -16.64
N LEU A 132 0.41 5.43 -16.85
CA LEU A 132 0.20 6.86 -17.09
C LEU A 132 0.57 7.70 -15.84
N ALA A 133 0.20 7.24 -14.65
CA ALA A 133 0.61 7.88 -13.41
C ALA A 133 2.14 7.86 -13.24
N GLY A 134 2.77 6.72 -13.47
CA GLY A 134 4.23 6.58 -13.41
C GLY A 134 4.96 7.46 -14.43
N LEU A 135 4.43 7.57 -15.65
CA LEU A 135 4.96 8.47 -16.68
C LEU A 135 4.82 9.94 -16.24
N GLY A 136 3.66 10.35 -15.75
CA GLY A 136 3.43 11.72 -15.26
C GLY A 136 4.38 12.10 -14.11
N ILE A 137 4.60 11.17 -13.17
CA ILE A 137 5.57 11.37 -12.08
C ILE A 137 6.99 11.46 -12.64
N GLY A 138 7.34 10.60 -13.61
CA GLY A 138 8.64 10.60 -14.29
C GLY A 138 8.93 11.92 -14.99
N LEU A 139 7.97 12.45 -15.73
CA LEU A 139 8.10 13.75 -16.42
C LEU A 139 8.25 14.92 -15.42
N ARG A 140 7.61 14.83 -14.26
CA ARG A 140 7.60 15.94 -13.27
C ARG A 140 8.78 15.90 -12.31
N TYR A 141 9.22 14.71 -11.89
CA TYR A 141 10.20 14.53 -10.81
C TYR A 141 11.41 13.66 -11.18
N GLY A 142 11.50 13.18 -12.44
CA GLY A 142 12.62 12.35 -12.89
C GLY A 142 12.61 10.90 -12.41
N VAL A 143 11.61 10.47 -11.62
CA VAL A 143 11.50 9.11 -11.09
C VAL A 143 10.43 8.34 -11.84
N ARG A 144 10.80 7.24 -12.51
CA ARG A 144 9.85 6.39 -13.25
C ARG A 144 9.31 5.30 -12.33
N TYR A 145 7.97 5.24 -12.26
CA TYR A 145 7.25 4.13 -11.66
C TYR A 145 6.55 3.31 -12.75
N THR A 146 6.46 2.01 -12.53
CA THR A 146 5.77 1.09 -13.46
C THR A 146 4.39 0.69 -12.95
N ASP A 147 4.14 0.87 -11.65
CA ASP A 147 2.90 0.46 -10.98
C ASP A 147 2.56 1.40 -9.81
N MET A 148 1.27 1.36 -9.37
CA MET A 148 0.79 1.99 -8.14
C MET A 148 0.43 0.92 -7.10
N CYS A 149 1.25 -0.10 -6.95
CA CYS A 149 0.99 -1.22 -6.05
C CYS A 149 0.86 -0.75 -4.60
N ALA A 150 -0.09 -1.33 -3.87
CA ALA A 150 -0.26 -1.10 -2.43
C ALA A 150 0.89 -1.71 -1.62
N TYR A 151 1.41 -2.86 -2.05
CA TYR A 151 2.46 -3.59 -1.36
C TYR A 151 3.78 -2.83 -1.43
N ARG A 152 4.19 -2.26 -0.30
CA ARG A 152 5.38 -1.40 -0.19
C ARG A 152 5.95 -1.39 1.21
N ALA A 153 7.26 -1.14 1.30
CA ALA A 153 7.97 -0.91 2.55
C ALA A 153 8.62 0.48 2.55
N ILE A 154 8.53 1.20 3.65
CA ILE A 154 9.09 2.53 3.82
C ILE A 154 9.73 2.68 5.19
N ASP A 155 10.84 3.42 5.27
CA ASP A 155 11.40 3.83 6.55
C ASP A 155 10.39 4.71 7.31
N ARG A 156 10.18 4.43 8.58
CA ARG A 156 9.16 5.09 9.40
C ARG A 156 9.41 6.59 9.59
N ALA A 157 10.67 6.99 9.76
CA ALA A 157 11.01 8.41 9.90
C ALA A 157 10.75 9.15 8.59
N VAL A 158 11.08 8.53 7.46
CA VAL A 158 10.77 9.05 6.13
C VAL A 158 9.26 9.17 5.92
N LEU A 159 8.48 8.12 6.25
CA LEU A 159 7.01 8.16 6.14
C LEU A 159 6.41 9.34 6.90
N ARG A 160 6.89 9.59 8.11
CA ARG A 160 6.45 10.74 8.93
C ARG A 160 6.81 12.08 8.26
N ALA A 161 8.02 12.19 7.70
CA ALA A 161 8.51 13.40 7.04
C ALA A 161 7.73 13.72 5.75
N LEU A 162 7.19 12.71 5.04
CA LEU A 162 6.36 12.91 3.86
C LEU A 162 5.04 13.61 4.16
N ALA A 163 4.55 13.58 5.41
CA ALA A 163 3.34 14.26 5.88
C ALA A 163 2.12 14.05 4.97
N LEU A 164 1.86 12.80 4.59
CA LEU A 164 0.78 12.43 3.67
C LEU A 164 -0.59 12.83 4.23
N ARG A 165 -1.48 13.33 3.37
CA ARG A 165 -2.79 13.90 3.77
C ARG A 165 -3.98 13.27 3.05
N GLU A 166 -3.75 12.45 2.02
CA GLU A 166 -4.83 11.86 1.23
C GLU A 166 -5.54 10.74 2.01
N PRO A 167 -6.81 10.90 2.36
CA PRO A 167 -7.50 9.93 3.21
C PRO A 167 -8.08 8.73 2.44
N THR A 168 -8.01 8.73 1.10
CA THR A 168 -8.69 7.74 0.26
C THR A 168 -7.75 7.07 -0.74
N TYR A 169 -8.25 6.73 -1.93
CA TYR A 169 -7.52 5.99 -2.99
C TYR A 169 -6.32 6.73 -3.57
N GLY A 170 -6.20 8.03 -3.35
CA GLY A 170 -5.03 8.81 -3.76
C GLY A 170 -3.79 8.61 -2.88
N TRP A 171 -3.87 7.89 -1.76
CA TRP A 171 -2.76 7.67 -0.84
C TRP A 171 -1.50 7.14 -1.52
N ASN A 172 -1.67 6.13 -2.37
CA ASN A 172 -0.54 5.49 -3.04
C ASN A 172 0.19 6.44 -3.99
N ILE A 173 -0.55 7.22 -4.79
CA ILE A 173 0.06 8.18 -5.70
C ILE A 173 0.65 9.38 -4.95
N GLU A 174 0.01 9.85 -3.87
CA GLU A 174 0.57 10.91 -3.04
C GLU A 174 1.93 10.51 -2.46
N MET A 175 2.03 9.29 -1.91
CA MET A 175 3.31 8.76 -1.38
C MET A 175 4.37 8.70 -2.48
N GLN A 176 4.06 8.16 -3.65
CA GLN A 176 4.99 8.08 -4.77
C GLN A 176 5.48 9.46 -5.23
N MET A 177 4.57 10.43 -5.36
CA MET A 177 4.91 11.79 -5.76
C MET A 177 5.74 12.52 -4.70
N GLN A 178 5.35 12.43 -3.43
CA GLN A 178 6.10 13.07 -2.34
C GLN A 178 7.49 12.43 -2.17
N ALA A 179 7.61 11.12 -2.30
CA ALA A 179 8.89 10.41 -2.27
C ALA A 179 9.82 10.84 -3.42
N ALA A 180 9.27 10.91 -4.64
CA ALA A 180 10.03 11.38 -5.81
C ALA A 180 10.47 12.84 -5.65
N ARG A 181 9.57 13.71 -5.18
CA ARG A 181 9.85 15.13 -4.92
C ARG A 181 10.91 15.35 -3.83
N ALA A 182 10.92 14.49 -2.81
CA ALA A 182 11.90 14.54 -1.73
C ALA A 182 13.26 13.94 -2.10
N GLY A 183 13.42 13.40 -3.33
CA GLY A 183 14.68 12.78 -3.79
C GLY A 183 15.03 11.50 -3.03
N LEU A 184 14.03 10.75 -2.55
CA LEU A 184 14.27 9.53 -1.79
C LEU A 184 14.91 8.45 -2.66
N ARG A 185 15.64 7.52 -2.03
CA ARG A 185 16.18 6.31 -2.67
C ARG A 185 15.06 5.29 -2.85
N ILE A 186 14.46 5.28 -4.03
CA ILE A 186 13.28 4.48 -4.36
C ILE A 186 13.69 3.28 -5.20
N ARG A 187 13.04 2.14 -4.97
CA ARG A 187 13.19 0.93 -5.77
C ARG A 187 11.84 0.27 -6.03
N GLU A 188 11.59 -0.14 -7.27
CA GLU A 188 10.54 -1.11 -7.61
C GLU A 188 11.14 -2.52 -7.71
N VAL A 189 10.42 -3.50 -7.17
CA VAL A 189 10.82 -4.91 -7.19
C VAL A 189 9.74 -5.71 -7.93
N PRO A 190 10.10 -6.49 -8.96
CA PRO A 190 9.17 -7.41 -9.61
C PRO A 190 8.57 -8.37 -8.58
N MET A 191 7.24 -8.41 -8.46
CA MET A 191 6.54 -9.29 -7.52
C MET A 191 5.45 -10.08 -8.25
N PRO A 192 5.32 -11.39 -7.96
CA PRO A 192 4.18 -12.15 -8.45
C PRO A 192 2.89 -11.61 -7.84
N TYR A 193 1.85 -11.56 -8.66
CA TYR A 193 0.53 -11.08 -8.28
C TYR A 193 -0.53 -12.10 -8.66
N ARG A 194 -1.31 -12.56 -7.72
CA ARG A 194 -2.34 -13.58 -7.92
C ARG A 194 -3.75 -12.99 -7.89
N ARG A 195 -4.74 -13.81 -8.16
CA ARG A 195 -6.13 -13.43 -7.95
C ARG A 195 -6.40 -13.27 -6.46
N ARG A 196 -7.35 -12.42 -6.11
CA ARG A 196 -7.86 -12.29 -4.74
C ARG A 196 -8.30 -13.67 -4.21
N LEU A 197 -8.04 -13.93 -2.94
CA LEU A 197 -8.46 -15.17 -2.28
C LEU A 197 -9.97 -15.18 -1.97
N GLY A 198 -10.59 -13.99 -1.87
CA GLY A 198 -12.02 -13.87 -1.60
C GLY A 198 -12.54 -12.45 -1.80
N GLY A 199 -13.83 -12.26 -1.58
CA GLY A 199 -14.51 -10.97 -1.64
C GLY A 199 -14.56 -10.31 -3.02
N SER A 200 -14.96 -9.06 -3.07
CA SER A 200 -15.06 -8.25 -4.29
C SER A 200 -14.22 -6.98 -4.21
N SER A 201 -13.61 -6.58 -5.32
CA SER A 201 -12.83 -5.33 -5.36
C SER A 201 -13.70 -4.12 -5.09
N LYS A 202 -13.35 -3.31 -4.08
CA LYS A 202 -14.04 -2.06 -3.74
C LYS A 202 -13.73 -0.94 -4.74
N VAL A 203 -12.65 -1.08 -5.50
CA VAL A 203 -12.22 -0.11 -6.53
C VAL A 203 -12.65 -0.56 -7.93
N ALA A 204 -12.34 -1.80 -8.30
CA ALA A 204 -12.56 -2.32 -9.67
C ALA A 204 -13.85 -3.14 -9.82
N GLY A 205 -14.59 -3.39 -8.74
CA GLY A 205 -15.81 -4.20 -8.75
C GLY A 205 -17.03 -3.54 -9.41
N SER A 206 -16.96 -2.23 -9.72
CA SER A 206 -18.00 -1.51 -10.44
C SER A 206 -17.43 -0.36 -11.27
N LEU A 207 -18.11 -0.01 -12.37
CA LEU A 207 -17.71 1.12 -13.22
C LEU A 207 -17.67 2.44 -12.42
N GLY A 208 -18.68 2.68 -11.59
CA GLY A 208 -18.74 3.87 -10.73
C GLY A 208 -17.64 3.92 -9.67
N GLY A 209 -17.23 2.77 -9.12
CA GLY A 209 -16.09 2.66 -8.21
C GLY A 209 -14.77 3.01 -8.89
N THR A 210 -14.56 2.44 -10.08
CA THR A 210 -13.37 2.70 -10.91
C THR A 210 -13.26 4.18 -11.28
N MET A 211 -14.36 4.81 -11.73
CA MET A 211 -14.37 6.23 -12.09
C MET A 211 -14.09 7.14 -10.89
N ARG A 212 -14.69 6.86 -9.72
CA ARG A 212 -14.43 7.63 -8.50
C ARG A 212 -12.97 7.51 -8.05
N ALA A 213 -12.40 6.31 -8.11
CA ALA A 213 -10.99 6.10 -7.78
C ALA A 213 -10.07 6.84 -8.76
N ALA A 214 -10.32 6.75 -10.07
CA ALA A 214 -9.55 7.45 -11.09
C ALA A 214 -9.62 8.97 -10.92
N ALA A 215 -10.82 9.53 -10.69
CA ALA A 215 -11.00 10.95 -10.43
C ALA A 215 -10.24 11.41 -9.17
N ARG A 216 -10.28 10.61 -8.10
CA ARG A 216 -9.57 10.95 -6.85
C ARG A 216 -8.05 10.88 -7.03
N ILE A 217 -7.54 9.86 -7.73
CA ILE A 217 -6.12 9.74 -8.07
C ILE A 217 -5.66 10.95 -8.90
N GLY A 218 -6.43 11.33 -9.93
CA GLY A 218 -6.14 12.50 -10.76
C GLY A 218 -6.15 13.83 -9.96
N ALA A 219 -7.17 14.03 -9.13
CA ALA A 219 -7.25 15.19 -8.24
C ALA A 219 -6.07 15.25 -7.25
N THR A 220 -5.67 14.11 -6.71
CA THR A 220 -4.51 14.02 -5.81
C THR A 220 -3.22 14.35 -6.55
N TYR A 221 -3.04 13.81 -7.77
CA TYR A 221 -1.90 14.15 -8.62
C TYR A 221 -1.80 15.66 -8.84
N LEU A 222 -2.89 16.31 -9.27
CA LEU A 222 -2.92 17.76 -9.53
C LEU A 222 -2.64 18.57 -8.25
N ARG A 223 -3.24 18.19 -7.13
CA ARG A 223 -3.04 18.85 -5.83
C ARG A 223 -1.57 18.80 -5.39
N VAL A 224 -0.93 17.62 -5.50
CA VAL A 224 0.49 17.45 -5.10
C VAL A 224 1.40 18.17 -6.09
N ALA A 225 1.11 18.12 -7.38
CA ALA A 225 1.88 18.83 -8.41
C ALA A 225 1.81 20.36 -8.23
N ALA A 226 0.62 20.91 -7.92
CA ALA A 226 0.43 22.35 -7.65
C ALA A 226 1.08 22.80 -6.34
N GLY A 227 1.10 21.95 -5.30
CA GLY A 227 1.75 22.26 -4.01
C GLY A 227 3.27 22.37 -4.09
N SER A 228 3.89 22.00 -5.22
CA SER A 228 5.31 22.19 -5.47
C SER A 228 5.74 23.66 -5.66
N GLU A 229 4.80 24.56 -5.94
CA GLU A 229 5.08 25.99 -6.17
C GLU A 229 5.08 26.83 -4.88
N ARG A 230 4.69 26.29 -3.72
CA ARG A 230 4.57 27.02 -2.45
C ARG A 230 5.72 26.81 -1.47
N ARG A 231 6.90 26.42 -1.95
CA ARG A 231 8.17 26.46 -1.21
C ARG A 231 9.22 27.18 -2.05
N ALA A 232 9.13 28.45 -2.07
CA ALA A 232 10.22 29.37 -2.27
C ALA A 232 10.47 30.08 -0.94
#